data_c76579e7711c9141c9a498ca3a2c80d4
#
_entry.id   c76579e7711c9141c9a498ca3a2c80d4
#
_cell.length_a   1.000
_cell.length_b   1.000
_cell.length_c   1.000
_cell.angle_alpha   90.00
_cell.angle_beta   90.00
_cell.angle_gamma   90.00
#
_symmetry.space_group_name_H-M   'P 1'
#
loop_
_entity.id
_entity.type
_entity.pdbx_description
1 polymer ?
#
loop_
_entity_poly.entity_id
_entity_poly.type
_entity_poly.pdbx_seq_one_letter_code
_entity_poly.pdbx_strand_id
1 'polypeptide(L)'
;MKEIQARGLGVAAISYDSPELIAAFSKQRGVTFPLLSDKGSATIKSYGILNTVVAQALGPDRDNPAIKADAYQYVSAVGARADMAGIAFPGTFVLDKGGRVTARYFEDFYIDRNTVSSLMVKVGGPTGAAVAATKISSNYLDVTAYTSDPAVAPGNRFSVVLDVTPHVGLHVYAPGAETMGYRVIAFALEPNPRIKAFAVQYPKSEIYDFKPLKQRVPVYQKPFRLVQELLLDGTPAGQEALRGKTELTVAGTLQYQACDAKICYNPVSVPFSWTLSLRTLIRERPTVAP
;
A
#
# COMPACT_ATOMS: atom_id res chain seq x y z
N MET A 1 -17.11 1.57 -1.64
CA MET A 1 -17.93 0.40 -2.06
C MET A 1 -18.33 0.45 -3.52
N LYS A 2 -18.92 1.52 -4.03
CA LYS A 2 -19.34 1.61 -5.45
C LYS A 2 -18.23 1.27 -6.46
N GLU A 3 -17.01 1.73 -6.25
CA GLU A 3 -15.87 1.45 -7.14
C GLU A 3 -15.45 -0.02 -7.13
N ILE A 4 -15.48 -0.69 -5.98
CA ILE A 4 -15.18 -2.11 -5.85
C ILE A 4 -16.26 -2.93 -6.56
N GLN A 5 -17.52 -2.60 -6.31
CA GLN A 5 -18.67 -3.27 -6.93
C GLN A 5 -18.71 -3.06 -8.45
N ALA A 6 -18.38 -1.86 -8.95
CA ALA A 6 -18.30 -1.58 -10.38
C ALA A 6 -17.27 -2.45 -11.12
N ARG A 7 -16.34 -3.07 -10.39
CA ARG A 7 -15.35 -4.03 -10.90
C ARG A 7 -15.76 -5.50 -10.73
N GLY A 8 -16.99 -5.75 -10.30
CA GLY A 8 -17.50 -7.08 -10.04
C GLY A 8 -16.87 -7.75 -8.80
N LEU A 9 -16.27 -6.96 -7.91
CA LEU A 9 -15.70 -7.45 -6.66
C LEU A 9 -16.70 -7.28 -5.51
N GLY A 10 -16.84 -8.32 -4.68
CA GLY A 10 -17.50 -8.26 -3.38
C GLY A 10 -16.49 -7.91 -2.29
N VAL A 11 -16.98 -7.38 -1.17
CA VAL A 11 -16.19 -7.13 0.05
C VAL A 11 -16.94 -7.71 1.24
N ALA A 12 -16.22 -8.38 2.13
CA ALA A 12 -16.66 -8.72 3.47
C ALA A 12 -15.50 -8.47 4.44
N ALA A 13 -15.80 -8.11 5.67
CA ALA A 13 -14.80 -8.05 6.73
C ALA A 13 -15.16 -9.06 7.82
N ILE A 14 -14.14 -9.64 8.45
CA ILE A 14 -14.26 -10.63 9.50
C ILE A 14 -13.61 -10.07 10.75
N SER A 15 -14.29 -10.17 11.88
CA SER A 15 -13.77 -9.79 13.19
C SER A 15 -14.05 -10.90 14.21
N TYR A 16 -13.21 -10.99 15.23
CA TYR A 16 -13.42 -11.89 16.38
C TYR A 16 -14.50 -11.38 17.36
N ASP A 17 -15.00 -10.18 17.15
CA ASP A 17 -16.04 -9.57 17.98
C ASP A 17 -17.38 -10.30 17.87
N SER A 18 -18.26 -10.12 18.87
CA SER A 18 -19.58 -10.73 18.88
C SER A 18 -20.48 -10.13 17.79
N PRO A 19 -21.53 -10.87 17.34
CA PRO A 19 -22.49 -10.36 16.36
C PRO A 19 -23.15 -9.04 16.79
N GLU A 20 -23.45 -8.88 18.08
CA GLU A 20 -24.09 -7.68 18.65
C GLU A 20 -23.18 -6.46 18.52
N LEU A 21 -21.89 -6.62 18.85
CA LEU A 21 -20.89 -5.56 18.76
C LEU A 21 -20.65 -5.17 17.29
N ILE A 22 -20.57 -6.15 16.39
CA ILE A 22 -20.43 -5.92 14.96
C ILE A 22 -21.64 -5.18 14.39
N ALA A 23 -22.86 -5.56 14.80
CA ALA A 23 -24.08 -4.90 14.35
C ALA A 23 -24.13 -3.44 14.83
N ALA A 24 -23.78 -3.18 16.09
CA ALA A 24 -23.70 -1.83 16.65
C ALA A 24 -22.67 -0.98 15.90
N PHE A 25 -21.47 -1.53 15.63
CA PHE A 25 -20.44 -0.87 14.84
C PHE A 25 -20.89 -0.56 13.43
N SER A 26 -21.50 -1.54 12.75
CA SER A 26 -22.00 -1.38 11.39
C SER A 26 -23.03 -0.24 11.30
N LYS A 27 -23.96 -0.20 12.24
CA LYS A 27 -24.97 0.86 12.33
C LYS A 27 -24.34 2.24 12.61
N GLN A 28 -23.46 2.32 13.61
CA GLN A 28 -22.80 3.58 13.99
C GLN A 28 -21.94 4.17 12.87
N ARG A 29 -21.28 3.31 12.09
CA ARG A 29 -20.33 3.73 11.03
C ARG A 29 -20.95 3.72 9.63
N GLY A 30 -22.21 3.35 9.47
CA GLY A 30 -22.87 3.27 8.17
C GLY A 30 -22.20 2.27 7.22
N VAL A 31 -21.71 1.12 7.75
CA VAL A 31 -21.05 0.11 6.92
C VAL A 31 -22.08 -0.57 6.02
N THR A 32 -21.78 -0.62 4.70
CA THR A 32 -22.70 -1.11 3.68
C THR A 32 -22.32 -2.46 3.07
N PHE A 33 -21.33 -3.13 3.64
CA PHE A 33 -20.89 -4.46 3.23
C PHE A 33 -20.96 -5.44 4.43
N PRO A 34 -20.97 -6.75 4.20
CA PRO A 34 -21.04 -7.74 5.27
C PRO A 34 -19.90 -7.62 6.27
N LEU A 35 -20.24 -7.56 7.55
CA LEU A 35 -19.31 -7.76 8.66
C LEU A 35 -19.67 -9.10 9.31
N LEU A 36 -18.69 -10.00 9.40
CA LEU A 36 -18.87 -11.37 9.87
C LEU A 36 -18.20 -11.55 11.23
N SER A 37 -18.89 -12.22 12.14
CA SER A 37 -18.35 -12.58 13.44
C SER A 37 -17.63 -13.93 13.36
N ASP A 38 -16.37 -13.95 13.77
CA ASP A 38 -15.57 -15.17 13.94
C ASP A 38 -15.25 -15.37 15.42
N LYS A 39 -16.29 -15.45 16.26
CA LYS A 39 -16.16 -15.67 17.70
C LYS A 39 -15.37 -16.95 17.97
N GLY A 40 -14.24 -16.82 18.68
CA GLY A 40 -13.30 -17.92 18.90
C GLY A 40 -12.19 -18.02 17.84
N SER A 41 -12.22 -17.14 16.83
CA SER A 41 -11.13 -16.93 15.86
C SER A 41 -10.78 -18.18 15.04
N ALA A 42 -11.75 -19.02 14.70
CA ALA A 42 -11.52 -20.24 13.92
C ALA A 42 -11.08 -19.90 12.49
N THR A 43 -11.76 -18.97 11.83
CA THR A 43 -11.43 -18.49 10.49
C THR A 43 -10.10 -17.73 10.50
N ILE A 44 -9.91 -16.83 11.46
CA ILE A 44 -8.66 -16.06 11.66
C ILE A 44 -7.45 -17.01 11.77
N LYS A 45 -7.59 -18.09 12.56
CA LYS A 45 -6.56 -19.12 12.70
C LYS A 45 -6.31 -19.87 11.39
N SER A 46 -7.36 -20.24 10.65
CA SER A 46 -7.23 -20.96 9.39
C SER A 46 -6.54 -20.15 8.30
N TYR A 47 -6.70 -18.83 8.33
CA TYR A 47 -5.99 -17.90 7.45
C TYR A 47 -4.55 -17.59 7.91
N GLY A 48 -4.13 -18.11 9.09
CA GLY A 48 -2.78 -17.92 9.61
C GLY A 48 -2.48 -16.48 10.09
N ILE A 49 -3.51 -15.73 10.47
CA ILE A 49 -3.39 -14.31 10.87
C ILE A 49 -3.77 -14.05 12.32
N LEU A 50 -3.84 -15.09 13.16
CA LEU A 50 -4.04 -14.88 14.60
C LEU A 50 -2.87 -14.05 15.16
N ASN A 51 -3.19 -13.02 15.94
CA ASN A 51 -2.18 -12.21 16.62
C ASN A 51 -1.59 -13.00 17.80
N THR A 52 -0.48 -13.66 17.54
CA THR A 52 0.22 -14.48 18.53
C THR A 52 0.87 -13.65 19.64
N VAL A 53 1.24 -12.40 19.35
CA VAL A 53 1.84 -11.48 20.35
C VAL A 53 0.88 -11.25 21.51
N VAL A 54 -0.39 -10.95 21.21
CA VAL A 54 -1.41 -10.76 22.26
C VAL A 54 -1.67 -12.06 23.03
N ALA A 55 -1.77 -13.19 22.33
CA ALA A 55 -1.98 -14.49 22.96
C ALA A 55 -0.82 -14.86 23.88
N GLN A 56 0.43 -14.64 23.48
CA GLN A 56 1.61 -14.88 24.28
C GLN A 56 1.71 -13.94 25.48
N ALA A 57 1.39 -12.65 25.28
CA ALA A 57 1.40 -11.65 26.36
C ALA A 57 0.37 -11.93 27.48
N LEU A 58 -0.69 -12.66 27.16
CA LEU A 58 -1.72 -13.08 28.12
C LEU A 58 -1.55 -14.54 28.58
N GLY A 59 -0.59 -15.26 27.99
CA GLY A 59 -0.33 -16.69 28.22
C GLY A 59 0.66 -16.98 29.36
N PRO A 60 1.03 -18.26 29.51
CA PRO A 60 1.98 -18.70 30.55
C PRO A 60 3.38 -18.11 30.38
N ASP A 61 3.79 -17.82 29.15
CA ASP A 61 5.13 -17.28 28.81
C ASP A 61 5.22 -15.77 28.89
N ARG A 62 4.21 -15.09 29.42
CA ARG A 62 4.11 -13.62 29.51
C ARG A 62 5.31 -12.93 30.14
N ASP A 63 6.07 -13.65 30.97
CA ASP A 63 7.25 -13.12 31.66
C ASP A 63 8.54 -13.20 30.84
N ASN A 64 8.52 -13.83 29.66
CA ASN A 64 9.65 -13.88 28.75
C ASN A 64 10.01 -12.47 28.28
N PRO A 65 11.28 -12.02 28.39
CA PRO A 65 11.69 -10.67 27.98
C PRO A 65 11.39 -10.33 26.53
N ALA A 66 11.52 -11.28 25.58
CA ALA A 66 11.20 -11.06 24.17
C ALA A 66 9.70 -10.83 23.95
N ILE A 67 8.85 -11.63 24.63
CA ILE A 67 7.39 -11.46 24.58
C ILE A 67 6.98 -10.12 25.19
N LYS A 68 7.61 -9.71 26.30
CA LYS A 68 7.37 -8.39 26.90
C LYS A 68 7.75 -7.26 25.96
N ALA A 69 8.87 -7.37 25.25
CA ALA A 69 9.30 -6.34 24.29
C ALA A 69 8.32 -6.21 23.14
N ASP A 70 7.88 -7.31 22.54
CA ASP A 70 6.87 -7.31 21.47
C ASP A 70 5.51 -6.82 21.97
N ALA A 71 5.07 -7.29 23.14
CA ALA A 71 3.82 -6.87 23.75
C ALA A 71 3.80 -5.37 24.06
N TYR A 72 4.93 -4.79 24.45
CA TYR A 72 5.02 -3.36 24.75
C TYR A 72 4.62 -2.49 23.56
N GLN A 73 4.99 -2.87 22.33
CA GLN A 73 4.61 -2.14 21.12
C GLN A 73 3.08 -2.13 20.93
N TYR A 74 2.44 -3.29 21.17
CA TYR A 74 0.98 -3.39 21.09
C TYR A 74 0.27 -2.65 22.22
N VAL A 75 0.76 -2.81 23.46
CA VAL A 75 0.19 -2.15 24.63
C VAL A 75 0.27 -0.64 24.51
N SER A 76 1.40 -0.10 24.07
CA SER A 76 1.57 1.34 23.88
C SER A 76 0.70 1.91 22.77
N ALA A 77 0.40 1.11 21.73
CA ALA A 77 -0.41 1.55 20.59
C ALA A 77 -1.92 1.44 20.84
N VAL A 78 -2.39 0.38 21.53
CA VAL A 78 -3.82 0.03 21.62
C VAL A 78 -4.32 -0.25 23.04
N GLY A 79 -3.43 -0.26 24.02
CA GLY A 79 -3.72 -0.65 25.40
C GLY A 79 -3.81 -2.17 25.57
N ALA A 80 -3.41 -2.68 26.75
CA ALA A 80 -3.52 -4.09 27.08
C ALA A 80 -4.92 -4.40 27.62
N ARG A 81 -5.61 -5.39 27.03
CA ARG A 81 -6.92 -5.83 27.48
C ARG A 81 -7.11 -7.32 27.24
N ALA A 82 -7.70 -8.01 28.19
CA ALA A 82 -7.94 -9.46 28.10
C ALA A 82 -8.90 -9.84 26.94
N ASP A 83 -9.81 -8.94 26.56
CA ASP A 83 -10.73 -9.13 25.45
C ASP A 83 -10.10 -9.02 24.05
N MET A 84 -8.80 -8.72 23.97
CA MET A 84 -8.03 -8.78 22.72
C MET A 84 -7.51 -10.19 22.40
N ALA A 85 -7.69 -11.16 23.27
CA ALA A 85 -7.38 -12.56 22.94
C ALA A 85 -8.22 -13.01 21.73
N GLY A 86 -7.54 -13.53 20.70
CA GLY A 86 -8.20 -13.94 19.46
C GLY A 86 -8.21 -12.88 18.34
N ILE A 87 -7.72 -11.66 18.61
CA ILE A 87 -7.57 -10.62 17.59
C ILE A 87 -6.70 -11.11 16.44
N ALA A 88 -7.01 -10.65 15.22
CA ALA A 88 -6.19 -10.92 14.05
C ALA A 88 -5.09 -9.86 13.86
N PHE A 89 -3.97 -10.26 13.25
CA PHE A 89 -3.18 -9.29 12.49
C PHE A 89 -4.00 -8.75 11.32
N PRO A 90 -3.78 -7.49 10.90
CA PRO A 90 -4.45 -6.97 9.72
C PRO A 90 -4.10 -7.78 8.48
N GLY A 91 -5.10 -8.33 7.84
CA GLY A 91 -4.92 -9.09 6.60
C GLY A 91 -6.05 -8.80 5.61
N THR A 92 -5.70 -8.69 4.33
CA THR A 92 -6.65 -8.60 3.23
C THR A 92 -6.34 -9.72 2.25
N PHE A 93 -7.37 -10.49 1.92
CA PHE A 93 -7.28 -11.60 0.99
C PHE A 93 -8.15 -11.33 -0.22
N VAL A 94 -7.60 -11.55 -1.40
CA VAL A 94 -8.34 -11.51 -2.66
C VAL A 94 -8.61 -12.94 -3.07
N LEU A 95 -9.89 -13.25 -3.32
CA LEU A 95 -10.33 -14.58 -3.71
C LEU A 95 -10.90 -14.54 -5.13
N ASP A 96 -10.70 -15.60 -5.88
CA ASP A 96 -11.41 -15.83 -7.13
C ASP A 96 -12.86 -16.31 -6.86
N LYS A 97 -13.63 -16.48 -7.94
CA LYS A 97 -15.03 -16.95 -7.83
C LYS A 97 -15.17 -18.39 -7.29
N GLY A 98 -14.09 -19.15 -7.30
CA GLY A 98 -14.01 -20.50 -6.71
C GLY A 98 -13.63 -20.50 -5.23
N GLY A 99 -13.42 -19.32 -4.62
CA GLY A 99 -13.02 -19.18 -3.22
C GLY A 99 -11.52 -19.40 -2.98
N ARG A 100 -10.69 -19.51 -4.04
CA ARG A 100 -9.24 -19.65 -3.90
C ARG A 100 -8.60 -18.29 -3.69
N VAL A 101 -7.68 -18.19 -2.72
CA VAL A 101 -6.89 -16.99 -2.49
C VAL A 101 -5.91 -16.78 -3.64
N THR A 102 -6.04 -15.65 -4.34
CA THR A 102 -5.18 -15.25 -5.46
C THR A 102 -4.15 -14.19 -5.07
N ALA A 103 -4.45 -13.41 -4.03
CA ALA A 103 -3.51 -12.46 -3.43
C ALA A 103 -3.80 -12.28 -1.94
N ARG A 104 -2.76 -11.96 -1.20
CA ARG A 104 -2.86 -11.63 0.22
C ARG A 104 -1.99 -10.42 0.54
N TYR A 105 -2.49 -9.54 1.38
CA TYR A 105 -1.80 -8.39 1.93
C TYR A 105 -1.88 -8.48 3.44
N PHE A 106 -0.74 -8.59 4.09
CA PHE A 106 -0.62 -8.88 5.49
C PHE A 106 0.22 -7.80 6.17
N GLU A 107 -0.17 -7.41 7.38
CA GLU A 107 0.52 -6.39 8.15
C GLU A 107 0.96 -6.95 9.50
N ASP A 108 2.24 -6.80 9.82
CA ASP A 108 2.82 -7.25 11.08
C ASP A 108 2.44 -6.37 12.27
N PHE A 109 2.04 -5.12 12.00
CA PHE A 109 1.67 -4.18 13.03
C PHE A 109 0.17 -3.89 13.02
N TYR A 110 -0.45 -3.93 14.20
CA TYR A 110 -1.90 -3.87 14.36
C TYR A 110 -2.57 -2.62 13.77
N ILE A 111 -1.88 -1.49 13.76
CA ILE A 111 -2.41 -0.21 13.24
C ILE A 111 -2.29 -0.11 11.72
N ASP A 112 -1.32 -0.81 11.12
CA ASP A 112 -1.07 -0.73 9.70
C ASP A 112 -2.26 -1.26 8.90
N ARG A 113 -2.65 -0.51 7.89
CA ARG A 113 -3.80 -0.85 7.02
C ARG A 113 -3.53 -0.41 5.59
N ASN A 114 -3.70 -1.33 4.67
CA ASN A 114 -3.83 -0.93 3.28
C ASN A 114 -5.08 -0.07 3.09
N THR A 115 -4.96 1.06 2.40
CA THR A 115 -6.15 1.77 1.94
C THR A 115 -6.84 0.96 0.83
N VAL A 116 -8.14 1.14 0.67
CA VAL A 116 -8.88 0.48 -0.40
C VAL A 116 -8.32 0.86 -1.77
N SER A 117 -7.98 2.12 -1.96
CA SER A 117 -7.41 2.61 -3.22
C SER A 117 -6.03 1.98 -3.51
N SER A 118 -5.18 1.84 -2.50
CA SER A 118 -3.89 1.15 -2.64
C SER A 118 -4.07 -0.32 -2.99
N LEU A 119 -5.03 -1.01 -2.37
CA LEU A 119 -5.37 -2.38 -2.74
C LEU A 119 -5.83 -2.48 -4.20
N MET A 120 -6.66 -1.52 -4.65
CA MET A 120 -7.13 -1.51 -6.04
C MET A 120 -5.99 -1.31 -7.04
N VAL A 121 -5.00 -0.47 -6.70
CA VAL A 121 -3.77 -0.33 -7.52
C VAL A 121 -3.02 -1.66 -7.59
N LYS A 122 -2.82 -2.33 -6.46
CA LYS A 122 -2.10 -3.62 -6.36
C LYS A 122 -2.74 -4.75 -7.16
N VAL A 123 -4.06 -4.74 -7.32
CA VAL A 123 -4.78 -5.71 -8.17
C VAL A 123 -4.94 -5.26 -9.62
N GLY A 124 -4.16 -4.28 -10.06
CA GLY A 124 -4.13 -3.82 -11.45
C GLY A 124 -5.28 -2.87 -11.84
N GLY A 125 -6.02 -2.38 -10.86
CA GLY A 125 -7.12 -1.44 -11.10
C GLY A 125 -6.65 0.00 -11.30
N PRO A 126 -7.45 0.85 -11.97
CA PRO A 126 -7.27 2.28 -11.90
C PRO A 126 -7.57 2.75 -10.47
N THR A 127 -6.91 3.81 -10.03
CA THR A 127 -7.28 4.50 -8.78
C THR A 127 -8.65 5.15 -8.93
N GLY A 128 -9.36 5.28 -7.83
CA GLY A 128 -10.61 6.04 -7.80
C GLY A 128 -10.42 7.47 -8.30
N ALA A 129 -11.46 8.03 -8.88
CA ALA A 129 -11.45 9.27 -9.67
C ALA A 129 -11.12 10.58 -8.88
N ALA A 130 -10.67 10.50 -7.64
CA ALA A 130 -10.60 11.66 -6.74
C ALA A 130 -9.19 12.21 -6.48
N VAL A 131 -8.16 11.65 -7.09
CA VAL A 131 -6.79 12.11 -6.83
C VAL A 131 -6.33 13.04 -7.95
N ALA A 132 -5.86 14.23 -7.57
CA ALA A 132 -5.25 15.15 -8.54
C ALA A 132 -4.00 14.50 -9.14
N ALA A 133 -4.07 14.17 -10.43
CA ALA A 133 -2.94 13.62 -11.15
C ALA A 133 -2.10 14.75 -11.77
N THR A 134 -0.81 14.71 -11.57
CA THR A 134 0.15 15.55 -12.28
C THR A 134 0.46 14.91 -13.62
N LYS A 135 0.21 15.64 -14.71
CA LYS A 135 0.53 15.21 -16.08
C LYS A 135 1.71 16.01 -16.59
N ILE A 136 2.70 15.31 -17.06
CA ILE A 136 3.89 15.89 -17.69
C ILE A 136 4.07 15.25 -19.05
N SER A 137 4.22 16.08 -20.07
CA SER A 137 4.60 15.67 -21.42
C SER A 137 5.98 16.21 -21.73
N SER A 138 6.87 15.36 -22.19
CA SER A 138 8.21 15.70 -22.65
C SER A 138 8.36 15.34 -24.14
N ASN A 139 9.52 15.60 -24.71
CA ASN A 139 9.80 15.17 -26.08
C ASN A 139 9.91 13.65 -26.24
N TYR A 140 9.96 12.89 -25.14
CA TYR A 140 10.32 11.48 -25.18
C TYR A 140 9.21 10.57 -24.61
N LEU A 141 8.48 11.05 -23.64
CA LEU A 141 7.44 10.27 -22.97
C LEU A 141 6.45 11.18 -22.25
N ASP A 142 5.25 10.65 -22.02
CA ASP A 142 4.24 11.23 -21.16
C ASP A 142 4.21 10.51 -19.82
N VAL A 143 4.01 11.26 -18.74
CA VAL A 143 3.83 10.71 -17.39
C VAL A 143 2.55 11.25 -16.78
N THR A 144 1.73 10.36 -16.24
CA THR A 144 0.64 10.71 -15.32
C THR A 144 1.01 10.16 -13.95
N ALA A 145 1.29 11.05 -13.00
CA ALA A 145 1.74 10.68 -11.66
C ALA A 145 0.74 11.13 -10.60
N TYR A 146 0.44 10.26 -9.64
CA TYR A 146 -0.55 10.50 -8.59
C TYR A 146 -0.31 9.61 -7.37
N THR A 147 -0.94 9.96 -6.25
CA THR A 147 -1.05 9.08 -5.09
C THR A 147 -2.34 8.27 -5.14
N SER A 148 -2.38 7.07 -4.60
CA SER A 148 -3.60 6.24 -4.58
C SER A 148 -4.74 6.88 -3.79
N ASP A 149 -4.41 7.74 -2.84
CA ASP A 149 -5.34 8.35 -1.89
C ASP A 149 -5.11 9.86 -1.78
N PRO A 150 -6.18 10.67 -1.71
CA PRO A 150 -6.08 12.11 -1.46
C PRO A 150 -5.91 12.43 0.03
N ALA A 151 -6.17 11.45 0.91
CA ALA A 151 -6.12 11.61 2.35
C ALA A 151 -5.69 10.30 3.02
N VAL A 152 -4.79 10.40 4.00
CA VAL A 152 -4.24 9.27 4.74
C VAL A 152 -4.30 9.51 6.25
N ALA A 153 -4.24 8.43 7.02
CA ALA A 153 -4.11 8.47 8.48
C ALA A 153 -2.83 7.74 8.90
N PRO A 154 -2.30 7.97 10.11
CA PRO A 154 -1.20 7.17 10.66
C PRO A 154 -1.49 5.67 10.54
N GLY A 155 -0.50 4.89 10.11
CA GLY A 155 -0.65 3.45 9.83
C GLY A 155 -1.27 3.12 8.47
N ASN A 156 -1.64 4.10 7.63
CA ASN A 156 -2.11 3.78 6.30
C ASN A 156 -0.96 3.42 5.36
N ARG A 157 -1.14 2.32 4.63
CA ARG A 157 -0.39 1.99 3.42
C ARG A 157 -1.13 2.55 2.22
N PHE A 158 -0.43 3.35 1.45
CA PHE A 158 -0.91 3.98 0.23
C PHE A 158 0.18 3.89 -0.85
N SER A 159 -0.10 4.31 -2.07
CA SER A 159 0.84 4.14 -3.17
C SER A 159 1.07 5.45 -3.92
N VAL A 160 2.30 5.65 -4.39
CA VAL A 160 2.60 6.54 -5.51
C VAL A 160 2.57 5.72 -6.79
N VAL A 161 1.90 6.23 -7.81
CA VAL A 161 1.72 5.60 -9.11
C VAL A 161 2.21 6.53 -10.20
N LEU A 162 3.00 6.00 -11.13
CA LEU A 162 3.44 6.70 -12.33
C LEU A 162 3.05 5.85 -13.55
N ASP A 163 2.09 6.35 -14.31
CA ASP A 163 1.73 5.80 -15.61
C ASP A 163 2.61 6.49 -16.66
N VAL A 164 3.50 5.74 -17.29
CA VAL A 164 4.51 6.23 -18.22
C VAL A 164 4.21 5.70 -19.63
N THR A 165 4.23 6.59 -20.61
CA THR A 165 4.00 6.23 -22.01
C THR A 165 5.16 6.77 -22.86
N PRO A 166 6.13 5.93 -23.25
CA PRO A 166 7.16 6.33 -24.21
C PRO A 166 6.54 6.69 -25.55
N HIS A 167 7.05 7.72 -26.21
CA HIS A 167 6.58 8.11 -27.54
C HIS A 167 6.97 7.07 -28.59
N VAL A 168 6.26 7.05 -29.71
CA VAL A 168 6.49 6.08 -30.79
C VAL A 168 7.94 6.11 -31.27
N GLY A 169 8.55 4.94 -31.36
CA GLY A 169 9.95 4.79 -31.77
C GLY A 169 10.98 5.01 -30.67
N LEU A 170 10.53 5.37 -29.46
CA LEU A 170 11.40 5.57 -28.29
C LEU A 170 11.22 4.44 -27.27
N HIS A 171 12.24 4.27 -26.46
CA HIS A 171 12.23 3.37 -25.30
C HIS A 171 13.00 3.97 -24.14
N VAL A 172 12.71 3.47 -22.94
CA VAL A 172 13.51 3.72 -21.74
C VAL A 172 14.01 2.38 -21.19
N TYR A 173 15.17 2.38 -20.56
CA TYR A 173 15.77 1.16 -20.05
C TYR A 173 15.08 0.71 -18.77
N ALA A 174 14.81 -0.59 -18.68
CA ALA A 174 14.25 -1.26 -17.52
C ALA A 174 15.32 -1.80 -16.57
N PRO A 175 15.01 -2.12 -15.31
CA PRO A 175 15.92 -2.80 -14.39
C PRO A 175 16.56 -4.04 -15.01
N GLY A 176 17.88 -4.20 -14.76
CA GLY A 176 18.75 -5.19 -15.40
C GLY A 176 19.62 -4.62 -16.52
N ALA A 177 19.25 -3.48 -17.12
CA ALA A 177 20.06 -2.81 -18.13
C ALA A 177 21.27 -2.06 -17.54
N GLU A 178 21.25 -1.72 -16.25
CA GLU A 178 22.36 -1.08 -15.55
C GLU A 178 23.64 -1.91 -15.56
N THR A 179 23.53 -3.24 -15.59
CA THR A 179 24.68 -4.15 -15.68
C THR A 179 25.42 -4.04 -17.02
N MET A 180 24.75 -3.47 -18.02
CA MET A 180 25.30 -3.22 -19.36
C MET A 180 25.72 -1.76 -19.55
N GLY A 181 25.69 -0.95 -18.48
CA GLY A 181 26.08 0.46 -18.49
C GLY A 181 24.97 1.45 -18.89
N TYR A 182 23.72 0.99 -19.03
CA TYR A 182 22.61 1.86 -19.37
C TYR A 182 21.95 2.49 -18.14
N ARG A 183 21.41 3.68 -18.33
CA ARG A 183 20.67 4.38 -17.27
C ARG A 183 19.21 3.95 -17.29
N VAL A 184 18.81 3.16 -16.28
CA VAL A 184 17.45 2.68 -16.14
C VAL A 184 16.52 3.76 -15.64
N ILE A 185 15.23 3.65 -15.98
CA ILE A 185 14.18 4.49 -15.40
C ILE A 185 14.05 4.20 -13.91
N ALA A 186 14.06 5.24 -13.09
CA ALA A 186 13.99 5.11 -11.63
C ALA A 186 13.15 6.24 -11.01
N PHE A 187 12.32 5.90 -10.05
CA PHE A 187 11.65 6.88 -9.20
C PHE A 187 12.28 6.84 -7.81
N ALA A 188 12.76 7.99 -7.35
CA ALA A 188 13.34 8.18 -6.02
C ALA A 188 12.45 9.11 -5.20
N LEU A 189 11.91 8.59 -4.10
CA LEU A 189 11.17 9.38 -3.13
C LEU A 189 12.14 10.25 -2.31
N GLU A 190 11.75 11.49 -2.04
CA GLU A 190 12.48 12.33 -1.09
C GLU A 190 12.32 11.76 0.33
N PRO A 191 13.41 11.73 1.12
CA PRO A 191 13.37 11.21 2.48
C PRO A 191 12.35 11.95 3.34
N ASN A 192 11.46 11.20 3.97
CA ASN A 192 10.53 11.73 4.97
C ASN A 192 10.56 10.79 6.19
N PRO A 193 10.94 11.28 7.40
CA PRO A 193 11.10 10.42 8.57
C PRO A 193 9.79 9.78 9.06
N ARG A 194 8.64 10.23 8.52
CA ARG A 194 7.32 9.69 8.86
C ARG A 194 6.77 8.73 7.81
N ILE A 195 7.51 8.51 6.73
CA ILE A 195 7.12 7.64 5.64
C ILE A 195 8.17 6.55 5.45
N LYS A 196 7.78 5.32 5.63
CA LYS A 196 8.54 4.16 5.16
C LYS A 196 8.20 3.91 3.70
N ALA A 197 9.17 4.08 2.82
CA ALA A 197 9.04 3.74 1.41
C ALA A 197 9.47 2.29 1.18
N PHE A 198 8.70 1.56 0.40
CA PHE A 198 9.06 0.23 -0.06
C PHE A 198 9.69 0.31 -1.45
N ALA A 199 10.24 -0.80 -1.94
CA ALA A 199 10.86 -0.85 -3.27
C ALA A 199 9.83 -0.50 -4.36
N VAL A 200 10.29 0.22 -5.37
CA VAL A 200 9.48 0.49 -6.57
C VAL A 200 9.19 -0.84 -7.28
N GLN A 201 7.94 -1.06 -7.61
CA GLN A 201 7.49 -2.21 -8.38
C GLN A 201 7.55 -1.85 -9.86
N TYR A 202 8.32 -2.63 -10.61
CA TYR A 202 8.47 -2.51 -12.04
C TYR A 202 7.67 -3.61 -12.73
N PRO A 203 6.96 -3.34 -13.82
CA PRO A 203 6.31 -4.38 -14.61
C PRO A 203 7.35 -5.19 -15.38
N LYS A 204 6.92 -6.29 -15.98
CA LYS A 204 7.77 -7.08 -16.87
C LYS A 204 8.21 -6.22 -18.06
N SER A 205 9.51 -6.16 -18.31
CA SER A 205 10.12 -5.46 -19.44
C SER A 205 10.06 -6.29 -20.73
N GLU A 206 10.24 -5.62 -21.86
CA GLU A 206 10.49 -6.24 -23.16
C GLU A 206 12.01 -6.35 -23.38
N ILE A 207 12.42 -7.29 -24.24
CA ILE A 207 13.83 -7.39 -24.66
C ILE A 207 13.98 -6.70 -26.00
N TYR A 208 14.82 -5.69 -26.04
CA TYR A 208 15.19 -4.95 -27.24
C TYR A 208 16.50 -5.46 -27.81
N ASP A 209 16.50 -5.90 -29.08
CA ASP A 209 17.71 -6.33 -29.79
C ASP A 209 18.40 -5.12 -30.37
N PHE A 210 19.40 -4.62 -29.67
CA PHE A 210 20.22 -3.49 -30.15
C PHE A 210 21.30 -3.99 -31.09
N LYS A 211 20.97 -4.06 -32.38
CA LYS A 211 21.83 -4.64 -33.43
C LYS A 211 23.23 -4.03 -33.53
N PRO A 212 23.41 -2.68 -33.39
CA PRO A 212 24.75 -2.09 -33.52
C PRO A 212 25.77 -2.65 -32.53
N LEU A 213 25.35 -2.97 -31.29
CA LEU A 213 26.21 -3.54 -30.26
C LEU A 213 25.99 -5.03 -30.03
N LYS A 214 25.09 -5.68 -30.80
CA LYS A 214 24.68 -7.08 -30.63
C LYS A 214 24.25 -7.39 -29.20
N GLN A 215 23.54 -6.44 -28.56
CA GLN A 215 23.08 -6.55 -27.19
C GLN A 215 21.58 -6.80 -27.12
N ARG A 216 21.16 -7.58 -26.14
CA ARG A 216 19.76 -7.78 -25.79
C ARG A 216 19.47 -7.08 -24.46
N VAL A 217 18.73 -5.99 -24.51
CA VAL A 217 18.61 -5.07 -23.38
C VAL A 217 17.14 -5.01 -22.90
N PRO A 218 16.87 -5.10 -21.59
CA PRO A 218 15.53 -4.91 -21.07
C PRO A 218 15.10 -3.45 -21.17
N VAL A 219 13.93 -3.21 -21.78
CA VAL A 219 13.38 -1.87 -22.05
C VAL A 219 11.86 -1.82 -21.86
N TYR A 220 11.33 -0.61 -21.82
CA TYR A 220 9.91 -0.31 -21.97
C TYR A 220 9.70 0.53 -23.22
N GLN A 221 8.93 -0.01 -24.19
CA GLN A 221 8.53 0.66 -25.44
C GLN A 221 7.05 1.00 -25.49
N LYS A 222 6.25 0.33 -24.66
CA LYS A 222 4.81 0.48 -24.51
C LYS A 222 4.45 1.18 -23.21
N PRO A 223 3.22 1.67 -23.05
CA PRO A 223 2.76 2.19 -21.77
C PRO A 223 2.97 1.18 -20.63
N PHE A 224 3.48 1.66 -19.51
CA PHE A 224 3.74 0.86 -18.34
C PHE A 224 3.50 1.66 -17.06
N ARG A 225 3.40 0.96 -15.93
CA ARG A 225 3.13 1.54 -14.63
C ARG A 225 4.23 1.21 -13.64
N LEU A 226 4.73 2.23 -12.95
CA LEU A 226 5.54 2.08 -11.75
C LEU A 226 4.65 2.32 -10.52
N VAL A 227 4.83 1.51 -9.50
CA VAL A 227 4.11 1.64 -8.23
C VAL A 227 5.12 1.60 -7.08
N GLN A 228 5.05 2.59 -6.19
CA GLN A 228 5.79 2.56 -4.95
C GLN A 228 4.84 2.61 -3.77
N GLU A 229 4.89 1.59 -2.92
CA GLU A 229 4.12 1.54 -1.70
C GLU A 229 4.80 2.38 -0.61
N LEU A 230 3.99 3.08 0.15
CA LEU A 230 4.38 3.94 1.27
C LEU A 230 3.56 3.56 2.50
N LEU A 231 4.19 3.60 3.67
CA LEU A 231 3.53 3.44 4.96
C LEU A 231 3.74 4.70 5.79
N LEU A 232 2.65 5.36 6.17
CA LEU A 232 2.71 6.47 7.11
C LEU A 232 2.87 5.93 8.54
N ASP A 233 3.85 6.43 9.27
CA ASP A 233 4.20 5.96 10.61
C ASP A 233 2.99 5.97 11.56
N GLY A 234 2.52 4.78 11.93
CA GLY A 234 1.41 4.53 12.85
C GLY A 234 1.83 4.30 14.29
N THR A 235 3.13 4.32 14.60
CA THR A 235 3.63 4.16 15.98
C THR A 235 3.17 5.31 16.88
N PRO A 236 3.18 5.15 18.21
CA PRO A 236 2.88 6.26 19.13
C PRO A 236 3.72 7.50 18.86
N ALA A 237 5.01 7.35 18.56
CA ALA A 237 5.90 8.44 18.22
C ALA A 237 5.52 9.11 16.88
N GLY A 238 5.13 8.31 15.87
CA GLY A 238 4.64 8.81 14.59
C GLY A 238 3.35 9.60 14.74
N GLN A 239 2.39 9.07 15.49
CA GLN A 239 1.13 9.74 15.78
C GLN A 239 1.33 11.07 16.52
N GLU A 240 2.23 11.10 17.52
CA GLU A 240 2.56 12.33 18.23
C GLU A 240 3.19 13.37 17.31
N ALA A 241 4.12 12.96 16.46
CA ALA A 241 4.77 13.87 15.51
C ALA A 241 3.84 14.42 14.41
N LEU A 242 2.72 13.73 14.17
CA LEU A 242 1.68 14.15 13.22
C LEU A 242 0.52 14.89 13.91
N ARG A 243 0.54 14.99 15.24
CA ARG A 243 -0.52 15.67 16.00
C ARG A 243 -0.66 17.13 15.56
N GLY A 244 -1.88 17.56 15.29
CA GLY A 244 -2.21 18.91 14.85
C GLY A 244 -1.83 19.23 13.40
N LYS A 245 -1.20 18.33 12.69
CA LYS A 245 -0.97 18.49 11.24
C LYS A 245 -2.22 18.08 10.47
N THR A 246 -2.52 18.84 9.44
CA THR A 246 -3.68 18.60 8.56
C THR A 246 -3.28 18.08 7.19
N GLU A 247 -1.99 18.18 6.87
CA GLU A 247 -1.46 17.83 5.55
C GLU A 247 -0.13 17.07 5.66
N LEU A 248 0.14 16.27 4.64
CA LEU A 248 1.37 15.53 4.44
C LEU A 248 1.86 15.75 3.01
N THR A 249 3.09 16.25 2.86
CA THR A 249 3.73 16.34 1.55
C THR A 249 4.51 15.06 1.26
N VAL A 250 4.30 14.52 0.06
CA VAL A 250 5.06 13.42 -0.52
C VAL A 250 5.72 13.94 -1.79
N ALA A 251 7.03 13.87 -1.89
CA ALA A 251 7.77 14.35 -3.05
C ALA A 251 8.77 13.31 -3.53
N GLY A 252 9.15 13.37 -4.81
CA GLY A 252 10.12 12.47 -5.40
C GLY A 252 10.48 12.88 -6.81
N THR A 253 11.45 12.20 -7.40
CA THR A 253 11.98 12.51 -8.73
C THR A 253 12.00 11.26 -9.60
N LEU A 254 11.40 11.34 -10.78
CA LEU A 254 11.55 10.35 -11.83
C LEU A 254 12.77 10.69 -12.68
N GLN A 255 13.72 9.77 -12.77
CA GLN A 255 14.89 9.86 -13.63
C GLN A 255 14.78 8.84 -14.75
N TYR A 256 15.10 9.23 -15.97
CA TYR A 256 15.13 8.33 -17.12
C TYR A 256 16.08 8.81 -18.20
N GLN A 257 16.44 7.90 -19.06
CA GLN A 257 17.11 8.19 -20.33
C GLN A 257 16.32 7.52 -21.45
N ALA A 258 15.86 8.33 -22.41
CA ALA A 258 15.18 7.83 -23.59
C ALA A 258 16.18 7.60 -24.72
N CYS A 259 15.92 6.56 -25.52
CA CYS A 259 16.73 6.22 -26.69
C CYS A 259 15.81 5.87 -27.86
N ASP A 260 16.29 6.10 -29.07
CA ASP A 260 15.71 5.54 -30.30
C ASP A 260 16.59 4.39 -30.83
N ALA A 261 16.42 4.01 -32.08
CA ALA A 261 17.19 2.94 -32.71
C ALA A 261 18.66 3.35 -33.02
N LYS A 262 19.03 4.62 -32.86
CA LYS A 262 20.33 5.16 -33.27
C LYS A 262 21.08 5.83 -32.12
N ILE A 263 20.40 6.60 -31.29
CA ILE A 263 21.01 7.43 -30.26
C ILE A 263 20.25 7.36 -28.95
N CYS A 264 20.96 7.60 -27.85
CA CYS A 264 20.38 7.90 -26.55
C CYS A 264 20.44 9.41 -26.29
N TYR A 265 19.33 9.96 -25.83
CA TYR A 265 19.21 11.37 -25.48
C TYR A 265 19.78 11.65 -24.09
N ASN A 266 19.95 12.91 -23.76
CA ASN A 266 20.41 13.28 -22.43
C ASN A 266 19.44 12.78 -21.35
N PRO A 267 19.95 12.32 -20.19
CA PRO A 267 19.11 11.95 -19.06
C PRO A 267 18.24 13.11 -18.59
N VAL A 268 17.03 12.77 -18.21
CA VAL A 268 16.01 13.71 -17.72
C VAL A 268 15.65 13.39 -16.29
N SER A 269 15.45 14.43 -15.47
CA SER A 269 14.94 14.34 -14.10
C SER A 269 13.67 15.17 -13.97
N VAL A 270 12.59 14.55 -13.52
CA VAL A 270 11.27 15.15 -13.40
C VAL A 270 10.82 15.11 -11.94
N PRO A 271 10.74 16.25 -11.24
CA PRO A 271 10.27 16.30 -9.88
C PRO A 271 8.75 16.20 -9.81
N PHE A 272 8.24 15.56 -8.76
CA PHE A 272 6.83 15.47 -8.41
C PHE A 272 6.63 15.80 -6.94
N SER A 273 5.49 16.39 -6.63
CA SER A 273 5.08 16.66 -5.25
C SER A 273 3.56 16.56 -5.12
N TRP A 274 3.11 15.92 -4.06
CA TRP A 274 1.69 15.75 -3.74
C TRP A 274 1.44 16.16 -2.30
N THR A 275 0.36 16.89 -2.08
CA THR A 275 -0.14 17.22 -0.74
C THR A 275 -1.37 16.37 -0.45
N LEU A 276 -1.29 15.52 0.58
CA LEU A 276 -2.38 14.68 1.04
C LEU A 276 -2.96 15.26 2.32
N SER A 277 -4.27 15.19 2.48
CA SER A 277 -4.90 15.53 3.75
C SER A 277 -4.57 14.47 4.81
N LEU A 278 -4.27 14.92 6.02
CA LEU A 278 -4.10 14.02 7.16
C LEU A 278 -5.42 13.85 7.92
N ARG A 279 -5.80 12.59 8.15
CA ARG A 279 -6.94 12.21 8.97
C ARG A 279 -6.45 11.67 10.31
N THR A 280 -7.22 11.93 11.37
CA THR A 280 -6.99 11.32 12.67
C THR A 280 -7.42 9.85 12.67
N LEU A 281 -6.77 9.02 13.49
CA LEU A 281 -7.25 7.66 13.75
C LEU A 281 -8.55 7.72 14.57
N ILE A 282 -9.56 6.98 14.11
CA ILE A 282 -10.83 6.81 14.82
C ILE A 282 -10.63 5.70 15.86
N ARG A 283 -10.62 6.06 17.14
CA ARG A 283 -10.41 5.13 18.27
C ARG A 283 -11.68 4.84 19.08
N GLU A 284 -12.75 5.57 18.79
CA GLU A 284 -14.01 5.40 19.49
C GLU A 284 -14.63 4.02 19.20
N ARG A 285 -14.98 3.32 20.25
CA ARG A 285 -15.73 2.05 20.15
C ARG A 285 -17.24 2.30 20.19
N PRO A 286 -18.03 1.46 19.50
CA PRO A 286 -19.45 1.52 19.66
C PRO A 286 -19.85 1.13 21.09
N THR A 287 -20.76 1.86 21.68
CA THR A 287 -21.43 1.45 22.91
C THR A 287 -22.53 0.44 22.55
N VAL A 288 -22.40 -0.77 23.05
CA VAL A 288 -23.52 -1.73 23.05
C VAL A 288 -24.34 -1.40 24.29
N ALA A 289 -25.61 -1.11 24.10
CA ALA A 289 -26.53 -0.97 25.25
C ALA A 289 -26.54 -2.28 26.03
N PRO A 290 -26.55 -2.22 27.37
CA PRO A 290 -26.56 -3.41 28.21
C PRO A 290 -27.84 -4.26 27.99
#